data_616e0109610da1c39e00ed89204f8b32
#
_entry.id   616e0109610da1c39e00ed89204f8b32
#
_cell.length_a   1.000
_cell.length_b   1.000
_cell.length_c   1.000
_cell.angle_alpha   90.00
_cell.angle_beta   90.00
_cell.angle_gamma   90.00
#
_symmetry.space_group_name_H-M   'P 1'
#
loop_
_entity.id
_entity.type
_entity.pdbx_description
1 polymer ?
#
loop_
_entity_poly.entity_id
_entity_poly.type
_entity_poly.pdbx_seq_one_letter_code
_entity_poly.pdbx_strand_id
1 'polypeptide(L)'
;MGKSVWKDLFREIKRTFGRFIAIFAIVAIGVAFFAGVTASSNDMKNSTDNYYDDYNMSDLRLLSSIGFNEDDIKAIRAVDGVKGVYPAYSQDAVIRKDSIETAVHLMSVPDNTDRNNENYINQLRIKEGRLPENSGECVVRYEDTKDNFSIGDTIKLSSGTQDDINDSLKDSEYTVV
;
A
#
# COMPACT_ATOMS: atom_id res chain seq x y z
N MET A 1 -5.57 -18.90 60.40
CA MET A 1 -6.72 -19.05 59.44
C MET A 1 -6.28 -19.32 57.99
N GLY A 2 -5.51 -20.32 57.64
CA GLY A 2 -5.00 -20.35 56.28
C GLY A 2 -5.05 -21.73 55.58
N LYS A 3 -4.53 -22.75 56.20
CA LYS A 3 -4.30 -24.03 55.51
C LYS A 3 -5.54 -24.90 55.34
N SER A 4 -6.53 -24.79 56.22
CA SER A 4 -7.80 -25.58 56.12
C SER A 4 -8.69 -25.04 55.01
N VAL A 5 -8.86 -23.72 54.88
CA VAL A 5 -9.70 -23.05 53.90
C VAL A 5 -9.21 -23.35 52.47
N TRP A 6 -7.89 -23.34 52.24
CA TRP A 6 -7.32 -23.69 50.92
C TRP A 6 -7.56 -25.15 50.53
N LYS A 7 -7.48 -26.08 51.50
CA LYS A 7 -7.78 -27.52 51.26
C LYS A 7 -9.23 -27.75 50.91
N ASP A 8 -10.15 -27.07 51.58
CA ASP A 8 -11.57 -27.18 51.31
C ASP A 8 -11.95 -26.58 49.97
N LEU A 9 -11.33 -25.43 49.63
CA LEU A 9 -11.51 -24.77 48.33
C LEU A 9 -11.02 -25.65 47.18
N PHE A 10 -9.85 -26.26 47.28
CA PHE A 10 -9.36 -27.19 46.26
C PHE A 10 -10.22 -28.48 46.14
N ARG A 11 -10.76 -28.95 47.25
CA ARG A 11 -11.68 -30.12 47.24
C ARG A 11 -13.00 -29.80 46.54
N GLU A 12 -13.56 -28.60 46.77
CA GLU A 12 -14.77 -28.14 46.17
C GLU A 12 -14.58 -27.91 44.66
N ILE A 13 -13.45 -27.28 44.25
CA ILE A 13 -13.09 -27.12 42.83
C ILE A 13 -13.01 -28.48 42.10
N LYS A 14 -12.36 -29.49 42.75
CA LYS A 14 -12.28 -30.83 42.15
C LYS A 14 -13.63 -31.50 42.02
N ARG A 15 -14.54 -31.30 42.98
CA ARG A 15 -15.86 -31.89 42.97
C ARG A 15 -16.79 -31.26 41.94
N THR A 16 -16.63 -29.99 41.66
CA THR A 16 -17.42 -29.21 40.68
C THR A 16 -16.60 -28.72 39.50
N PHE A 17 -15.57 -29.48 39.11
CA PHE A 17 -14.57 -29.07 38.11
C PHE A 17 -15.18 -28.60 36.81
N GLY A 18 -16.18 -29.28 36.26
CA GLY A 18 -16.86 -28.89 35.02
C GLY A 18 -17.50 -27.49 35.10
N ARG A 19 -18.15 -27.17 36.23
CA ARG A 19 -18.79 -25.87 36.47
C ARG A 19 -17.73 -24.78 36.65
N PHE A 20 -16.65 -25.07 37.38
CA PHE A 20 -15.52 -24.17 37.56
C PHE A 20 -14.87 -23.81 36.23
N ILE A 21 -14.56 -24.82 35.39
CA ILE A 21 -13.95 -24.60 34.07
C ILE A 21 -14.87 -23.78 33.15
N ALA A 22 -16.19 -24.04 33.19
CA ALA A 22 -17.12 -23.29 32.36
C ALA A 22 -17.12 -21.78 32.70
N ILE A 23 -17.20 -21.46 33.99
CA ILE A 23 -17.16 -20.06 34.44
C ILE A 23 -15.81 -19.43 34.15
N PHE A 24 -14.71 -20.14 34.44
CA PHE A 24 -13.35 -19.67 34.12
C PHE A 24 -13.16 -19.38 32.63
N ALA A 25 -13.63 -20.29 31.76
CA ALA A 25 -13.52 -20.12 30.33
C ALA A 25 -14.29 -18.89 29.81
N ILE A 26 -15.51 -18.67 30.32
CA ILE A 26 -16.30 -17.49 29.92
C ILE A 26 -15.58 -16.20 30.32
N VAL A 27 -15.08 -16.12 31.54
CA VAL A 27 -14.33 -14.94 32.02
C VAL A 27 -13.02 -14.78 31.24
N ALA A 28 -12.26 -15.86 31.04
CA ALA A 28 -11.01 -15.83 30.30
C ALA A 28 -11.19 -15.36 28.83
N ILE A 29 -12.22 -15.87 28.15
CA ILE A 29 -12.55 -15.45 26.78
C ILE A 29 -12.95 -13.97 26.75
N GLY A 30 -13.77 -13.51 27.69
CA GLY A 30 -14.15 -12.10 27.77
C GLY A 30 -12.97 -11.17 27.97
N VAL A 31 -12.07 -11.49 28.91
CA VAL A 31 -10.85 -10.70 29.14
C VAL A 31 -9.89 -10.76 27.94
N ALA A 32 -9.68 -11.95 27.37
CA ALA A 32 -8.81 -12.13 26.21
C ALA A 32 -9.33 -11.36 24.99
N PHE A 33 -10.64 -11.39 24.76
CA PHE A 33 -11.26 -10.64 23.65
C PHE A 33 -11.07 -9.12 23.85
N PHE A 34 -11.37 -8.61 25.03
CA PHE A 34 -11.22 -7.18 25.33
C PHE A 34 -9.76 -6.71 25.20
N ALA A 35 -8.84 -7.47 25.78
CA ALA A 35 -7.41 -7.18 25.69
C ALA A 35 -6.91 -7.24 24.24
N GLY A 36 -7.34 -8.25 23.49
CA GLY A 36 -6.97 -8.42 22.07
C GLY A 36 -7.44 -7.28 21.18
N VAL A 37 -8.70 -6.85 21.33
CA VAL A 37 -9.24 -5.71 20.57
C VAL A 37 -8.49 -4.42 20.88
N THR A 38 -8.17 -4.18 22.16
CA THR A 38 -7.45 -2.97 22.58
C THR A 38 -6.01 -2.96 22.06
N ALA A 39 -5.31 -4.09 22.13
CA ALA A 39 -3.95 -4.22 21.59
C ALA A 39 -3.89 -4.07 20.08
N SER A 40 -4.85 -4.68 19.35
CA SER A 40 -4.91 -4.65 17.89
C SER A 40 -4.97 -3.23 17.32
N SER A 41 -5.64 -2.30 17.98
CA SER A 41 -5.72 -0.90 17.53
C SER A 41 -4.35 -0.21 17.51
N ASN A 42 -3.52 -0.43 18.51
CA ASN A 42 -2.18 0.15 18.60
C ASN A 42 -1.23 -0.51 17.58
N ASP A 43 -1.29 -1.83 17.45
CA ASP A 43 -0.46 -2.57 16.50
C ASP A 43 -0.77 -2.16 15.05
N MET A 44 -2.05 -1.93 14.75
CA MET A 44 -2.46 -1.48 13.43
C MET A 44 -1.93 -0.07 13.12
N LYS A 45 -1.99 0.86 14.07
CA LYS A 45 -1.41 2.21 13.91
C LYS A 45 0.09 2.14 13.68
N ASN A 46 0.82 1.44 14.54
CA ASN A 46 2.26 1.31 14.42
C ASN A 46 2.67 0.63 13.09
N SER A 47 1.92 -0.39 12.66
CA SER A 47 2.18 -1.05 11.38
C SER A 47 1.94 -0.12 10.20
N THR A 48 0.93 0.74 10.30
CA THR A 48 0.62 1.74 9.27
C THR A 48 1.71 2.81 9.23
N ASP A 49 2.08 3.37 10.37
CA ASP A 49 3.14 4.39 10.46
C ASP A 49 4.46 3.86 9.89
N ASN A 50 4.87 2.64 10.31
CA ASN A 50 6.06 2.00 9.76
C ASN A 50 5.97 1.80 8.24
N TYR A 51 4.79 1.43 7.72
CA TYR A 51 4.60 1.27 6.29
C TYR A 51 4.74 2.60 5.54
N TYR A 52 4.18 3.69 6.08
CA TYR A 52 4.31 5.02 5.49
C TYR A 52 5.77 5.48 5.47
N ASP A 53 6.50 5.27 6.55
CA ASP A 53 7.92 5.62 6.65
C ASP A 53 8.78 4.76 5.72
N ASP A 54 8.59 3.44 5.73
CA ASP A 54 9.39 2.47 4.95
C ASP A 54 9.27 2.68 3.43
N TYR A 55 8.13 3.18 2.97
CA TYR A 55 7.86 3.44 1.54
C TYR A 55 7.86 4.93 1.18
N ASN A 56 8.29 5.79 2.09
CA ASN A 56 8.32 7.24 1.88
C ASN A 56 7.02 7.75 1.26
N MET A 57 5.89 7.40 1.90
CA MET A 57 4.57 7.76 1.39
C MET A 57 4.35 9.27 1.45
N SER A 58 3.67 9.82 0.45
CA SER A 58 3.40 11.26 0.38
C SER A 58 2.39 11.70 1.43
N ASP A 59 2.70 12.77 2.18
CA ASP A 59 1.75 13.44 3.07
C ASP A 59 0.76 14.31 2.30
N LEU A 60 1.23 14.94 1.21
CA LEU A 60 0.43 15.87 0.41
C LEU A 60 0.58 15.58 -1.09
N ARG A 61 -0.52 15.70 -1.80
CA ARG A 61 -0.56 15.69 -3.26
C ARG A 61 -1.11 17.02 -3.76
N LEU A 62 -0.29 17.74 -4.51
CA LEU A 62 -0.70 18.98 -5.18
C LEU A 62 -1.10 18.66 -6.62
N LEU A 63 -2.20 19.23 -7.07
CA LEU A 63 -2.70 19.09 -8.42
C LEU A 63 -2.86 20.47 -9.06
N SER A 64 -2.41 20.62 -10.30
CA SER A 64 -2.61 21.82 -11.09
C SER A 64 -3.21 21.46 -12.44
N SER A 65 -4.22 22.19 -12.87
CA SER A 65 -4.85 22.01 -14.18
C SER A 65 -3.97 22.48 -15.33
N ILE A 66 -2.98 23.33 -15.04
CA ILE A 66 -2.02 23.86 -16.04
C ILE A 66 -0.62 23.26 -15.87
N GLY A 67 -0.45 22.33 -14.92
CA GLY A 67 0.85 21.75 -14.55
C GLY A 67 1.63 22.61 -13.58
N PHE A 68 2.85 22.18 -13.26
CA PHE A 68 3.85 22.87 -12.46
C PHE A 68 5.10 23.04 -13.29
N ASN A 69 5.70 24.21 -13.26
CA ASN A 69 7.00 24.48 -13.87
C ASN A 69 8.13 24.24 -12.86
N GLU A 70 9.39 24.34 -13.31
CA GLU A 70 10.55 24.13 -12.45
C GLU A 70 10.65 25.14 -11.30
N ASP A 71 10.20 26.37 -11.49
CA ASP A 71 10.25 27.39 -10.45
C ASP A 71 9.20 27.16 -9.38
N ASP A 72 8.03 26.64 -9.76
CA ASP A 72 7.01 26.18 -8.82
C ASP A 72 7.56 25.04 -7.95
N ILE A 73 8.21 24.05 -8.57
CA ILE A 73 8.83 22.92 -7.85
C ILE A 73 9.92 23.40 -6.88
N LYS A 74 10.75 24.35 -7.31
CA LYS A 74 11.76 24.97 -6.43
C LYS A 74 11.12 25.71 -5.26
N ALA A 75 10.05 26.47 -5.53
CA ALA A 75 9.32 27.20 -4.49
C ALA A 75 8.69 26.25 -3.46
N ILE A 76 8.06 25.15 -3.91
CA ILE A 76 7.51 24.13 -3.01
C ILE A 76 8.61 23.50 -2.17
N ARG A 77 9.74 23.15 -2.79
CA ARG A 77 10.89 22.55 -2.09
C ARG A 77 11.54 23.47 -1.06
N ALA A 78 11.40 24.78 -1.24
CA ALA A 78 11.93 25.80 -0.33
C ALA A 78 11.03 26.06 0.89
N VAL A 79 9.83 25.48 0.95
CA VAL A 79 8.93 25.63 2.10
C VAL A 79 9.50 24.86 3.29
N ASP A 80 9.52 25.51 4.45
CA ASP A 80 10.00 24.88 5.69
C ASP A 80 9.14 23.67 6.05
N GLY A 81 9.79 22.56 6.40
CA GLY A 81 9.15 21.28 6.71
C GLY A 81 8.95 20.37 5.49
N VAL A 82 9.20 20.80 4.26
CA VAL A 82 9.16 19.94 3.08
C VAL A 82 10.48 19.14 3.00
N LYS A 83 10.37 17.83 3.13
CA LYS A 83 11.50 16.89 3.08
C LYS A 83 11.88 16.52 1.66
N GLY A 84 10.89 16.21 0.83
CA GLY A 84 11.08 15.81 -0.56
C GLY A 84 9.92 16.26 -1.45
N VAL A 85 10.20 16.43 -2.73
CA VAL A 85 9.19 16.78 -3.75
C VAL A 85 9.43 15.95 -4.99
N TYR A 86 8.43 15.20 -5.39
CA TYR A 86 8.43 14.44 -6.63
C TYR A 86 7.42 15.01 -7.62
N PRO A 87 7.85 15.65 -8.71
CA PRO A 87 6.98 16.09 -9.79
C PRO A 87 6.56 14.87 -10.62
N ALA A 88 5.41 14.30 -10.30
CA ALA A 88 4.87 13.14 -10.99
C ALA A 88 3.97 13.53 -12.16
N TYR A 89 4.04 12.77 -13.24
CA TYR A 89 3.07 12.80 -14.32
C TYR A 89 2.06 11.68 -14.14
N SER A 90 0.81 11.95 -14.44
CA SER A 90 -0.24 10.94 -14.44
C SER A 90 -1.18 11.13 -15.62
N GLN A 91 -1.62 10.02 -16.21
CA GLN A 91 -2.50 10.00 -17.38
C GLN A 91 -3.44 8.81 -17.27
N ASP A 92 -4.71 9.02 -17.61
CA ASP A 92 -5.66 7.93 -17.80
C ASP A 92 -5.56 7.41 -19.22
N ALA A 93 -5.59 6.09 -19.37
CA ALA A 93 -5.53 5.41 -20.65
C ALA A 93 -6.44 4.18 -20.65
N VAL A 94 -6.62 3.58 -21.80
CA VAL A 94 -7.38 2.34 -21.98
C VAL A 94 -6.47 1.27 -22.56
N ILE A 95 -6.47 0.11 -21.92
CA ILE A 95 -5.86 -1.10 -22.45
C ILE A 95 -6.94 -1.91 -23.12
N ARG A 96 -6.66 -2.37 -24.36
CA ARG A 96 -7.51 -3.31 -25.08
C ARG A 96 -6.82 -4.67 -25.14
N LYS A 97 -7.45 -5.65 -24.52
CA LYS A 97 -7.01 -7.05 -24.61
C LYS A 97 -8.20 -7.90 -25.04
N ASP A 98 -8.08 -8.58 -26.17
CA ASP A 98 -9.17 -9.32 -26.81
C ASP A 98 -10.39 -8.43 -27.08
N SER A 99 -11.49 -8.68 -26.42
CA SER A 99 -12.73 -7.87 -26.53
C SER A 99 -13.00 -7.03 -25.27
N ILE A 100 -12.04 -6.94 -24.37
CA ILE A 100 -12.19 -6.23 -23.11
C ILE A 100 -11.40 -4.93 -23.16
N GLU A 101 -12.07 -3.84 -22.80
CA GLU A 101 -11.45 -2.54 -22.59
C GLU A 101 -11.37 -2.28 -21.08
N THR A 102 -10.18 -1.96 -20.59
CA THR A 102 -9.94 -1.66 -19.18
C THR A 102 -9.30 -0.29 -19.07
N ALA A 103 -9.96 0.59 -18.31
CA ALA A 103 -9.36 1.89 -17.96
C ALA A 103 -8.24 1.70 -16.94
N VAL A 104 -7.11 2.32 -17.20
CA VAL A 104 -5.92 2.28 -16.34
C VAL A 104 -5.44 3.68 -16.05
N HIS A 105 -4.89 3.86 -14.87
CA HIS A 105 -4.24 5.10 -14.46
C HIS A 105 -2.73 4.89 -14.49
N LEU A 106 -2.06 5.65 -15.34
CA LEU A 106 -0.61 5.64 -15.49
C LEU A 106 0.01 6.66 -14.54
N MET A 107 1.12 6.30 -13.94
CA MET A 107 1.92 7.22 -13.12
C MET A 107 3.39 7.07 -13.51
N SER A 108 4.09 8.19 -13.59
CA SER A 108 5.53 8.17 -13.81
C SER A 108 6.28 7.60 -12.61
N VAL A 109 7.40 6.94 -12.89
CA VAL A 109 8.38 6.50 -11.88
C VAL A 109 9.60 7.43 -12.00
N PRO A 110 10.22 7.88 -10.90
CA PRO A 110 11.38 8.75 -11.00
C PRO A 110 12.60 8.03 -11.56
N ASP A 111 13.48 8.77 -12.24
CA ASP A 111 14.72 8.21 -12.81
C ASP A 111 15.66 7.64 -11.73
N ASN A 112 15.68 8.28 -10.55
CA ASN A 112 16.44 7.78 -9.42
C ASN A 112 15.51 7.09 -8.41
N THR A 113 15.49 5.78 -8.46
CA THR A 113 14.70 4.91 -7.58
C THR A 113 15.49 4.36 -6.39
N ASP A 114 16.59 5.03 -6.01
CA ASP A 114 17.29 4.71 -4.75
C ASP A 114 16.33 4.97 -3.57
N ARG A 115 16.17 3.98 -2.71
CA ARG A 115 15.30 4.06 -1.54
C ARG A 115 15.70 5.15 -0.54
N ASN A 116 16.97 5.55 -0.53
CA ASN A 116 17.48 6.63 0.31
C ASN A 116 17.24 8.02 -0.32
N ASN A 117 16.73 8.09 -1.54
CA ASN A 117 16.41 9.34 -2.19
C ASN A 117 15.10 9.91 -1.62
N GLU A 118 15.18 11.01 -0.90
CA GLU A 118 14.03 11.70 -0.30
C GLU A 118 12.98 12.14 -1.33
N ASN A 119 13.39 12.35 -2.58
CA ASN A 119 12.48 12.69 -3.68
C ASN A 119 11.85 11.44 -4.34
N TYR A 120 12.25 10.21 -3.98
CA TYR A 120 11.53 9.01 -4.37
C TYR A 120 10.37 8.78 -3.41
N ILE A 121 9.29 9.49 -3.64
CA ILE A 121 8.04 9.45 -2.86
C ILE A 121 7.13 8.34 -3.41
N ASN A 122 6.35 7.69 -2.53
CA ASN A 122 5.50 6.54 -2.86
C ASN A 122 6.29 5.39 -3.50
N GLN A 123 7.33 4.95 -2.81
CA GLN A 123 8.24 3.91 -3.28
C GLN A 123 7.49 2.61 -3.60
N LEU A 124 7.75 2.06 -4.77
CA LEU A 124 7.11 0.83 -5.21
C LEU A 124 7.69 -0.39 -4.51
N ARG A 125 6.81 -1.32 -4.14
CA ARG A 125 7.18 -2.65 -3.66
C ARG A 125 7.07 -3.65 -4.80
N ILE A 126 8.19 -4.02 -5.38
CA ILE A 126 8.23 -5.06 -6.42
C ILE A 126 8.07 -6.43 -5.76
N LYS A 127 7.12 -7.21 -6.25
CA LYS A 127 6.90 -8.61 -5.85
C LYS A 127 7.60 -9.57 -6.80
N GLU A 128 7.52 -9.29 -8.09
CA GLU A 128 8.12 -10.07 -9.16
C GLU A 128 8.69 -9.11 -10.20
N GLY A 129 9.78 -9.49 -10.87
CA GLY A 129 10.43 -8.63 -11.85
C GLY A 129 11.33 -7.56 -11.24
N ARG A 130 11.39 -6.40 -11.86
CA ARG A 130 12.21 -5.25 -11.48
C ARG A 130 11.49 -3.92 -11.71
N LEU A 131 12.08 -2.82 -11.27
CA LEU A 131 11.64 -1.49 -11.66
C LEU A 131 11.99 -1.18 -13.12
N PRO A 132 11.20 -0.32 -13.82
CA PRO A 132 11.53 0.14 -15.15
C PRO A 132 12.88 0.87 -15.16
N GLU A 133 13.73 0.54 -16.11
CA GLU A 133 15.04 1.18 -16.34
C GLU A 133 15.10 1.95 -17.64
N ASN A 134 14.18 1.63 -18.56
CA ASN A 134 14.14 2.23 -19.89
C ASN A 134 12.74 2.80 -20.21
N SER A 135 12.71 3.77 -21.11
CA SER A 135 11.45 4.20 -21.72
C SER A 135 10.76 3.01 -22.40
N GLY A 136 9.44 2.93 -22.31
CA GLY A 136 8.68 1.80 -22.83
C GLY A 136 8.65 0.55 -21.92
N GLU A 137 9.18 0.63 -20.71
CA GLU A 137 8.98 -0.39 -19.69
C GLU A 137 7.95 0.07 -18.66
N CYS A 138 7.19 -0.87 -18.10
CA CYS A 138 6.22 -0.56 -17.03
C CYS A 138 6.16 -1.66 -15.98
N VAL A 139 5.65 -1.30 -14.82
CA VAL A 139 5.20 -2.23 -13.80
C VAL A 139 3.69 -2.13 -13.65
N VAL A 140 3.06 -3.24 -13.36
CA VAL A 140 1.61 -3.34 -13.17
C VAL A 140 1.30 -3.80 -11.76
N ARG A 141 0.12 -3.46 -11.26
CA ARG A 141 -0.31 -3.87 -9.93
C ARG A 141 -0.45 -5.39 -9.87
N TYR A 142 0.09 -6.00 -8.82
CA TYR A 142 0.14 -7.46 -8.68
C TYR A 142 -1.23 -8.15 -8.75
N GLU A 143 -2.29 -7.51 -8.25
CA GLU A 143 -3.64 -8.06 -8.35
C GLU A 143 -4.12 -8.18 -9.79
N ASP A 144 -3.66 -7.29 -10.66
CA ASP A 144 -4.06 -7.26 -12.07
C ASP A 144 -3.23 -8.24 -12.92
N THR A 145 -2.07 -8.72 -12.40
CA THR A 145 -1.21 -9.68 -13.13
C THR A 145 -1.76 -11.10 -13.13
N LYS A 146 -2.50 -11.50 -12.10
CA LYS A 146 -2.93 -12.89 -11.92
C LYS A 146 -3.74 -13.44 -13.10
N ASP A 147 -4.49 -12.58 -13.78
CA ASP A 147 -5.41 -12.99 -14.84
C ASP A 147 -5.17 -12.26 -16.18
N ASN A 148 -4.33 -11.21 -16.22
CA ASN A 148 -4.26 -10.33 -17.37
C ASN A 148 -2.86 -10.09 -17.95
N PHE A 149 -1.81 -10.00 -17.11
CA PHE A 149 -0.48 -9.60 -17.58
C PHE A 149 0.62 -10.45 -16.93
N SER A 150 1.63 -10.79 -17.73
CA SER A 150 2.83 -11.49 -17.28
C SER A 150 4.07 -10.65 -17.59
N ILE A 151 5.17 -10.89 -16.88
CA ILE A 151 6.45 -10.27 -17.19
C ILE A 151 6.84 -10.65 -18.63
N GLY A 152 7.21 -9.64 -19.41
CA GLY A 152 7.51 -9.78 -20.84
C GLY A 152 6.34 -9.48 -21.77
N ASP A 153 5.12 -9.37 -21.26
CA ASP A 153 3.97 -8.97 -22.09
C ASP A 153 4.10 -7.51 -22.54
N THR A 154 3.63 -7.23 -23.74
CA THR A 154 3.50 -5.85 -24.24
C THR A 154 2.09 -5.35 -24.05
N ILE A 155 1.96 -4.23 -23.39
CA ILE A 155 0.71 -3.52 -23.17
C ILE A 155 0.62 -2.40 -24.19
N LYS A 156 -0.46 -2.38 -24.95
CA LYS A 156 -0.77 -1.29 -25.87
C LYS A 156 -1.82 -0.37 -25.25
N LEU A 157 -1.46 0.90 -25.12
CA LEU A 157 -2.31 1.94 -24.58
C LEU A 157 -3.05 2.67 -25.69
N SER A 158 -4.27 3.08 -25.40
CA SER A 158 -5.06 3.96 -26.26
C SER A 158 -5.70 5.05 -25.42
N SER A 159 -6.02 6.16 -26.05
CA SER A 159 -6.86 7.18 -25.41
C SER A 159 -8.29 6.62 -25.26
N GLY A 160 -8.95 6.99 -24.16
CA GLY A 160 -10.38 6.75 -23.99
C GLY A 160 -11.25 7.75 -24.76
N THR A 161 -10.64 8.70 -25.46
CA THR A 161 -11.27 9.75 -26.26
C THR A 161 -10.94 9.58 -27.75
N GLN A 162 -11.30 10.57 -28.56
CA GLN A 162 -10.92 10.61 -29.98
C GLN A 162 -9.49 11.13 -30.22
N ASP A 163 -8.83 11.62 -29.18
CA ASP A 163 -7.47 12.15 -29.27
C ASP A 163 -6.45 11.01 -29.39
N ASP A 164 -5.31 11.27 -30.00
CA ASP A 164 -4.21 10.30 -30.04
C ASP A 164 -3.52 10.22 -28.67
N ILE A 165 -3.29 9.02 -28.15
CA ILE A 165 -2.57 8.81 -26.90
C ILE A 165 -1.16 9.38 -26.96
N ASN A 166 -0.55 9.44 -28.15
CA ASN A 166 0.78 9.99 -28.38
C ASN A 166 0.85 11.52 -28.21
N ASP A 167 -0.29 12.21 -28.16
CA ASP A 167 -0.32 13.64 -27.80
C ASP A 167 0.01 13.87 -26.33
N SER A 168 -0.18 12.86 -25.49
CA SER A 168 0.04 12.90 -24.05
C SER A 168 1.20 12.01 -23.57
N LEU A 169 1.48 10.92 -24.27
CA LEU A 169 2.53 9.97 -23.96
C LEU A 169 3.55 9.86 -25.08
N LYS A 170 4.81 9.72 -24.73
CA LYS A 170 5.89 9.52 -25.71
C LYS A 170 5.76 8.19 -26.44
N ASP A 171 5.39 7.15 -25.73
CA ASP A 171 5.26 5.78 -26.23
C ASP A 171 3.84 5.29 -25.94
N SER A 172 3.25 4.54 -26.87
CA SER A 172 1.93 3.93 -26.70
C SER A 172 1.99 2.43 -26.39
N GLU A 173 3.19 1.84 -26.39
CA GLU A 173 3.43 0.44 -26.09
C GLU A 173 4.47 0.31 -24.98
N TYR A 174 4.17 -0.53 -23.99
CA TYR A 174 5.02 -0.74 -22.81
C TYR A 174 5.19 -2.22 -22.55
N THR A 175 6.42 -2.62 -22.21
CA THR A 175 6.74 -3.99 -21.80
C THR A 175 6.69 -4.11 -20.29
N VAL A 176 5.99 -5.10 -19.77
CA VAL A 176 5.92 -5.42 -18.33
C VAL A 176 7.24 -6.04 -17.89
N VAL A 177 7.87 -5.50 -16.85
CA VAL A 177 9.18 -5.92 -16.33
C VAL A 177 9.16 -6.34 -14.87
#